data_fd125086685fd9b561cee2a41a58b83f
#
_entry.id   fd125086685fd9b561cee2a41a58b83f
#
_cell.length_a   1.000
_cell.length_b   1.000
_cell.length_c   1.000
_cell.angle_alpha   90.00
_cell.angle_beta   90.00
_cell.angle_gamma   90.00
#
_symmetry.space_group_name_H-M   'P 1'
#
loop_
_entity.id
_entity.type
_entity.pdbx_description
1 polymer ?
#
loop_
_entity_poly.entity_id
_entity_poly.type
_entity_poly.pdbx_seq_one_letter_code
_entity_poly.pdbx_strand_id
1 'polypeptide(L)'
;MDAFLASAPVPTHVLFVNDGSSDRSQAIIAQVCAGNGNYGYLRLERNCGLSTAIKAGIDACNTELLGYIDADLQTAPSDFLGYFRYFPDCDMVNGIRMKRMDTVVKRASSKIANTFRRLMTDDGIIDTCCPLKIMKTEYARNIPFFKGMHRFIPALIQLQGGRVVQVPVAHFPRFAGTAKYHLFNRLSGPFFDTLAFRWMRNRNIRYTIAEQSK
;
A
#
# COMPACT_ATOMS: atom_id res chain seq x y z
N MET A 1 11.34 -13.41 2.28
CA MET A 1 11.10 -12.69 3.56
C MET A 1 12.15 -13.00 4.61
N ASP A 2 12.58 -14.25 4.79
CA ASP A 2 13.58 -14.64 5.82
C ASP A 2 14.86 -13.79 5.76
N ALA A 3 15.44 -13.61 4.57
CA ALA A 3 16.62 -12.76 4.41
C ALA A 3 16.38 -11.29 4.83
N PHE A 4 15.18 -10.76 4.58
CA PHE A 4 14.80 -9.44 5.05
C PHE A 4 14.66 -9.42 6.58
N LEU A 5 13.98 -10.39 7.17
CA LEU A 5 13.81 -10.47 8.63
C LEU A 5 15.14 -10.56 9.35
N ALA A 6 16.10 -11.32 8.82
CA ALA A 6 17.45 -11.45 9.38
C ALA A 6 18.27 -10.15 9.31
N SER A 7 17.93 -9.23 8.42
CA SER A 7 18.67 -7.97 8.17
C SER A 7 17.88 -6.73 8.60
N ALA A 8 16.64 -6.88 9.06
CA ALA A 8 15.80 -5.76 9.46
C ALA A 8 16.41 -5.03 10.67
N PRO A 9 16.50 -3.68 10.65
CA PRO A 9 17.12 -2.91 11.73
C PRO A 9 16.25 -2.82 13.00
N VAL A 10 15.00 -3.29 12.91
CA VAL A 10 14.03 -3.31 14.03
C VAL A 10 13.35 -4.68 14.10
N PRO A 11 12.87 -5.10 15.29
CA PRO A 11 12.06 -6.31 15.40
C PRO A 11 10.88 -6.28 14.45
N THR A 12 10.79 -7.28 13.58
CA THR A 12 9.81 -7.29 12.47
C THR A 12 9.06 -8.61 12.42
N HIS A 13 7.76 -8.55 12.25
CA HIS A 13 6.88 -9.68 12.01
C HIS A 13 6.21 -9.55 10.64
N VAL A 14 5.90 -10.66 10.02
CA VAL A 14 5.19 -10.72 8.73
C VAL A 14 3.79 -11.26 8.94
N LEU A 15 2.79 -10.47 8.60
CA LEU A 15 1.40 -10.88 8.59
C LEU A 15 0.93 -11.14 7.16
N PHE A 16 0.68 -12.40 6.81
CA PHE A 16 0.02 -12.75 5.56
C PHE A 16 -1.47 -12.46 5.65
N VAL A 17 -2.00 -11.63 4.76
CA VAL A 17 -3.44 -11.40 4.67
C VAL A 17 -4.00 -12.12 3.45
N ASN A 18 -4.72 -13.21 3.69
CA ASN A 18 -5.38 -14.00 2.65
C ASN A 18 -6.80 -13.49 2.42
N ASP A 19 -7.03 -12.87 1.27
CA ASP A 19 -8.33 -12.33 0.84
C ASP A 19 -9.26 -13.44 0.29
N GLY A 20 -9.49 -14.48 1.10
CA GLY A 20 -10.44 -15.56 0.78
C GLY A 20 -10.04 -16.40 -0.42
N SER A 21 -8.76 -16.73 -0.60
CA SER A 21 -8.32 -17.62 -1.69
C SER A 21 -9.00 -18.98 -1.62
N SER A 22 -9.41 -19.50 -2.79
CA SER A 22 -10.06 -20.80 -2.97
C SER A 22 -9.09 -21.91 -3.37
N ASP A 23 -7.84 -21.59 -3.63
CA ASP A 23 -6.78 -22.52 -3.99
C ASP A 23 -5.96 -22.98 -2.76
N ARG A 24 -4.79 -23.59 -3.00
CA ARG A 24 -3.93 -24.12 -1.93
C ARG A 24 -3.22 -23.03 -1.12
N SER A 25 -3.39 -21.72 -1.43
CA SER A 25 -2.67 -20.62 -0.78
C SER A 25 -2.81 -20.64 0.74
N GLN A 26 -4.00 -20.89 1.27
CA GLN A 26 -4.23 -20.93 2.73
C GLN A 26 -3.42 -22.05 3.41
N ALA A 27 -3.39 -23.24 2.82
CA ALA A 27 -2.66 -24.37 3.39
C ALA A 27 -1.13 -24.07 3.40
N ILE A 28 -0.61 -23.48 2.33
CA ILE A 28 0.80 -23.09 2.23
C ILE A 28 1.15 -22.01 3.26
N ILE A 29 0.32 -20.97 3.40
CA ILE A 29 0.51 -19.91 4.39
C ILE A 29 0.53 -20.50 5.80
N ALA A 30 -0.43 -21.36 6.15
CA ALA A 30 -0.49 -21.97 7.46
C ALA A 30 0.76 -22.82 7.76
N GLN A 31 1.24 -23.58 6.78
CA GLN A 31 2.47 -24.37 6.92
C GLN A 31 3.70 -23.49 7.16
N VAL A 32 3.84 -22.39 6.41
CA VAL A 32 4.95 -21.43 6.57
C VAL A 32 4.91 -20.79 7.96
N CYS A 33 3.74 -20.37 8.43
CA CYS A 33 3.57 -19.76 9.73
C CYS A 33 3.84 -20.75 10.88
N ALA A 34 3.49 -22.02 10.74
CA ALA A 34 3.79 -23.04 11.74
C ALA A 34 5.29 -23.30 11.91
N GLY A 35 6.09 -23.05 10.86
CA GLY A 35 7.54 -23.26 10.88
C GLY A 35 8.37 -22.08 11.39
N ASN A 36 7.79 -20.90 11.59
CA ASN A 36 8.55 -19.72 11.99
C ASN A 36 7.64 -18.73 12.76
N GLY A 37 7.96 -18.50 14.03
CA GLY A 37 7.21 -17.60 14.93
C GLY A 37 7.17 -16.12 14.53
N ASN A 38 8.00 -15.70 13.54
CA ASN A 38 7.94 -14.34 13.00
C ASN A 38 6.87 -14.17 11.91
N TYR A 39 6.16 -15.26 11.54
CA TYR A 39 5.09 -15.24 10.57
C TYR A 39 3.75 -15.49 11.23
N GLY A 40 2.78 -14.69 10.85
CA GLY A 40 1.38 -14.87 11.18
C GLY A 40 0.50 -14.76 9.95
N TYR A 41 -0.75 -15.13 10.07
CA TYR A 41 -1.70 -14.92 8.98
C TYR A 41 -3.07 -14.50 9.49
N LEU A 42 -3.78 -13.83 8.59
CA LEU A 42 -5.18 -13.47 8.70
C LEU A 42 -5.87 -13.96 7.43
N ARG A 43 -6.99 -14.66 7.57
CA ARG A 43 -7.80 -15.10 6.43
C ARG A 43 -9.17 -14.46 6.49
N LEU A 44 -9.56 -13.77 5.43
CA LEU A 44 -10.93 -13.31 5.23
C LEU A 44 -11.82 -14.49 4.81
N GLU A 45 -13.07 -14.47 5.23
CA GLU A 45 -14.05 -15.53 4.93
C GLU A 45 -14.24 -15.71 3.41
N ARG A 46 -14.20 -14.59 2.67
CA ARG A 46 -14.38 -14.55 1.21
C ARG A 46 -13.52 -13.44 0.60
N ASN A 47 -13.40 -13.44 -0.72
CA ASN A 47 -12.73 -12.36 -1.43
C ASN A 47 -13.51 -11.04 -1.28
N CYS A 48 -12.91 -10.09 -0.58
CA CYS A 48 -13.45 -8.75 -0.31
C CYS A 48 -12.68 -7.64 -1.06
N GLY A 49 -11.60 -8.00 -1.73
CA GLY A 49 -10.75 -7.12 -2.53
C GLY A 49 -9.60 -6.48 -1.75
N LEU A 50 -8.60 -6.02 -2.50
CA LEU A 50 -7.31 -5.55 -1.99
C LEU A 50 -7.43 -4.48 -0.90
N SER A 51 -8.31 -3.50 -1.05
CA SER A 51 -8.48 -2.45 -0.03
C SER A 51 -8.94 -3.01 1.31
N THR A 52 -9.82 -4.03 1.30
CA THR A 52 -10.28 -4.70 2.51
C THR A 52 -9.17 -5.52 3.15
N ALA A 53 -8.39 -6.24 2.34
CA ALA A 53 -7.25 -7.00 2.83
C ALA A 53 -6.20 -6.09 3.50
N ILE A 54 -5.88 -4.94 2.88
CA ILE A 54 -4.98 -3.94 3.48
C ILE A 54 -5.56 -3.40 4.79
N LYS A 55 -6.85 -3.05 4.83
CA LYS A 55 -7.52 -2.59 6.05
C LYS A 55 -7.41 -3.62 7.17
N ALA A 56 -7.72 -4.88 6.89
CA ALA A 56 -7.62 -5.95 7.86
C ALA A 56 -6.19 -6.12 8.42
N GLY A 57 -5.18 -5.99 7.56
CA GLY A 57 -3.78 -5.99 7.98
C GLY A 57 -3.42 -4.80 8.87
N ILE A 58 -3.89 -3.60 8.54
CA ILE A 58 -3.68 -2.39 9.36
C ILE A 58 -4.34 -2.54 10.73
N ASP A 59 -5.58 -3.04 10.79
CA ASP A 59 -6.32 -3.20 12.05
C ASP A 59 -5.65 -4.22 12.99
N ALA A 60 -5.05 -5.24 12.42
CA ALA A 60 -4.32 -6.26 13.18
C ALA A 60 -2.89 -5.85 13.60
N CYS A 61 -2.36 -4.75 13.05
CA CYS A 61 -1.01 -4.30 13.33
C CYS A 61 -0.92 -3.57 14.67
N ASN A 62 0.03 -3.96 15.53
CA ASN A 62 0.26 -3.35 16.86
C ASN A 62 1.61 -2.62 16.96
N THR A 63 2.38 -2.56 15.89
CA THR A 63 3.70 -1.93 15.85
C THR A 63 3.60 -0.46 15.48
N GLU A 64 4.64 0.31 15.77
CA GLU A 64 4.74 1.73 15.40
C GLU A 64 4.75 1.92 13.88
N LEU A 65 5.50 1.07 13.18
CA LEU A 65 5.62 1.10 11.72
C LEU A 65 4.90 -0.11 11.11
N LEU A 66 4.25 0.11 9.98
CA LEU A 66 3.58 -0.89 9.17
C LEU A 66 4.18 -0.88 7.76
N GLY A 67 4.68 -2.03 7.31
CA GLY A 67 5.09 -2.25 5.93
C GLY A 67 4.00 -2.96 5.11
N TYR A 68 3.85 -2.57 3.84
CA TYR A 68 2.95 -3.23 2.90
C TYR A 68 3.69 -3.64 1.64
N ILE A 69 3.47 -4.89 1.21
CA ILE A 69 4.04 -5.47 -0.01
C ILE A 69 3.05 -6.47 -0.63
N ASP A 70 2.94 -6.49 -1.96
CA ASP A 70 2.18 -7.52 -2.67
C ASP A 70 2.96 -8.85 -2.70
N ALA A 71 2.25 -9.98 -2.61
CA ALA A 71 2.84 -11.31 -2.61
C ALA A 71 3.13 -11.86 -4.04
N ASP A 72 3.14 -11.01 -5.08
CA ASP A 72 3.32 -11.41 -6.48
C ASP A 72 4.77 -11.40 -6.97
N LEU A 73 5.71 -11.16 -6.06
CA LEU A 73 7.17 -11.12 -6.30
C LEU A 73 7.63 -10.04 -7.30
N GLN A 74 6.80 -9.04 -7.57
CA GLN A 74 7.17 -7.93 -8.46
C GLN A 74 8.04 -6.87 -7.78
N THR A 75 8.15 -6.89 -6.46
CA THR A 75 9.03 -6.05 -5.64
C THR A 75 9.81 -6.90 -4.65
N ALA A 76 11.00 -6.45 -4.27
CA ALA A 76 11.87 -7.18 -3.35
C ALA A 76 11.66 -6.71 -1.90
N PRO A 77 11.46 -7.63 -0.93
CA PRO A 77 11.40 -7.25 0.48
C PRO A 77 12.67 -6.55 0.98
N SER A 78 13.83 -6.83 0.38
CA SER A 78 15.11 -6.17 0.71
C SER A 78 15.08 -4.65 0.49
N ASP A 79 14.24 -4.16 -0.42
CA ASP A 79 14.13 -2.72 -0.67
C ASP A 79 13.59 -1.95 0.55
N PHE A 80 12.88 -2.63 1.46
CA PHE A 80 12.47 -2.02 2.74
C PHE A 80 13.64 -1.56 3.60
N LEU A 81 14.80 -2.24 3.53
CA LEU A 81 15.96 -1.88 4.34
C LEU A 81 16.40 -0.43 4.09
N GLY A 82 16.31 0.03 2.85
CA GLY A 82 16.60 1.41 2.48
C GLY A 82 15.59 2.45 2.97
N TYR A 83 14.41 2.02 3.44
CA TYR A 83 13.35 2.94 3.86
C TYR A 83 13.53 3.42 5.30
N PHE A 84 14.09 2.60 6.17
CA PHE A 84 14.22 2.91 7.61
C PHE A 84 15.01 4.18 7.88
N ARG A 85 15.99 4.50 7.02
CA ARG A 85 16.80 5.71 7.17
C ARG A 85 16.03 7.04 7.06
N TYR A 86 14.81 7.00 6.55
CA TYR A 86 13.97 8.20 6.41
C TYR A 86 13.10 8.44 7.64
N PHE A 87 12.97 7.45 8.53
CA PHE A 87 12.35 7.64 9.83
C PHE A 87 13.41 8.11 10.84
N PRO A 88 13.13 9.04 11.74
CA PRO A 88 11.81 9.58 12.11
C PRO A 88 11.31 10.78 11.29
N ASP A 89 12.03 11.26 10.29
CA ASP A 89 11.77 12.54 9.59
C ASP A 89 10.57 12.45 8.62
N CYS A 90 9.94 11.31 8.46
CA CYS A 90 8.74 11.16 7.63
C CYS A 90 7.72 10.23 8.29
N ASP A 91 6.49 10.27 7.78
CA ASP A 91 5.38 9.45 8.27
C ASP A 91 5.08 8.30 7.30
N MET A 92 5.58 8.40 6.08
CA MET A 92 5.50 7.34 5.08
C MET A 92 6.65 7.39 4.08
N VAL A 93 7.18 6.22 3.73
CA VAL A 93 8.03 6.02 2.56
C VAL A 93 7.26 5.22 1.51
N ASN A 94 7.15 5.75 0.30
CA ASN A 94 6.46 5.13 -0.83
C ASN A 94 7.44 4.80 -1.95
N GLY A 95 7.43 3.58 -2.45
CA GLY A 95 8.26 3.18 -3.58
C GLY A 95 7.85 3.84 -4.89
N ILE A 96 8.81 4.07 -5.76
CA ILE A 96 8.60 4.42 -7.17
C ILE A 96 9.20 3.31 -8.02
N ARG A 97 8.36 2.56 -8.73
CA ARG A 97 8.81 1.47 -9.59
C ARG A 97 9.58 2.00 -10.79
N MET A 98 10.88 1.67 -10.84
CA MET A 98 11.74 1.99 -11.97
C MET A 98 11.55 0.99 -13.10
N LYS A 99 11.68 1.43 -14.36
CA LYS A 99 11.69 0.59 -15.57
C LYS A 99 10.47 -0.34 -15.70
N ARG A 100 9.26 0.21 -15.62
CA ARG A 100 8.04 -0.58 -15.92
C ARG A 100 8.11 -1.14 -17.35
N MET A 101 8.13 -2.47 -17.48
CA MET A 101 8.13 -3.20 -18.75
C MET A 101 6.70 -3.25 -19.34
N ASP A 102 6.09 -2.08 -19.56
CA ASP A 102 4.74 -1.97 -20.13
C ASP A 102 4.80 -1.76 -21.65
N THR A 103 3.82 -2.30 -22.37
CA THR A 103 3.63 -2.03 -23.80
C THR A 103 3.35 -0.53 -24.05
N VAL A 104 3.61 -0.04 -25.27
CA VAL A 104 3.43 1.38 -25.64
C VAL A 104 2.01 1.86 -25.31
N VAL A 105 0.97 1.06 -25.65
CA VAL A 105 -0.44 1.37 -25.38
C VAL A 105 -0.70 1.46 -23.88
N LYS A 106 -0.17 0.53 -23.08
CA LYS A 106 -0.29 0.59 -21.61
C LYS A 106 0.43 1.79 -21.02
N ARG A 107 1.57 2.19 -21.57
CA ARG A 107 2.29 3.41 -21.14
C ARG A 107 1.48 4.67 -21.42
N ALA A 108 0.92 4.80 -22.62
CA ALA A 108 0.12 5.96 -22.98
C ALA A 108 -1.14 6.09 -22.10
N SER A 109 -1.92 5.02 -21.96
CA SER A 109 -3.12 5.02 -21.11
C SER A 109 -2.80 5.25 -19.63
N SER A 110 -1.71 4.68 -19.11
CA SER A 110 -1.24 4.92 -17.75
C SER A 110 -0.79 6.38 -17.56
N LYS A 111 -0.14 6.98 -18.58
CA LYS A 111 0.28 8.39 -18.52
C LYS A 111 -0.92 9.32 -18.42
N ILE A 112 -1.94 9.11 -19.25
CA ILE A 112 -3.17 9.91 -19.23
C ILE A 112 -3.88 9.77 -17.87
N ALA A 113 -4.10 8.54 -17.40
CA ALA A 113 -4.74 8.28 -16.12
C ALA A 113 -3.96 8.88 -14.94
N ASN A 114 -2.63 8.75 -14.93
CA ASN A 114 -1.78 9.35 -13.89
C ASN A 114 -1.78 10.88 -13.96
N THR A 115 -1.77 11.47 -15.14
CA THR A 115 -1.84 12.94 -15.29
C THR A 115 -3.17 13.46 -14.77
N PHE A 116 -4.29 12.84 -15.16
CA PHE A 116 -5.62 13.17 -14.62
C PHE A 116 -5.66 13.06 -13.09
N ARG A 117 -5.18 11.92 -12.55
CA ARG A 117 -5.12 11.73 -11.10
C ARG A 117 -4.29 12.84 -10.43
N ARG A 118 -3.07 13.10 -10.91
CA ARG A 118 -2.17 14.12 -10.33
C ARG A 118 -2.79 15.51 -10.32
N LEU A 119 -3.47 15.90 -11.39
CA LEU A 119 -4.20 17.16 -11.46
C LEU A 119 -5.35 17.24 -10.44
N MET A 120 -6.02 16.11 -10.19
CA MET A 120 -7.16 16.06 -9.28
C MET A 120 -6.73 15.92 -7.81
N THR A 121 -5.70 15.12 -7.54
CA THR A 121 -5.22 14.86 -6.16
C THR A 121 -4.22 15.90 -5.70
N ASP A 122 -3.43 16.49 -6.62
CA ASP A 122 -2.39 17.49 -6.33
C ASP A 122 -1.49 17.06 -5.15
N ASP A 123 -1.10 15.78 -5.19
CA ASP A 123 -0.40 15.10 -4.11
C ASP A 123 1.11 15.00 -4.35
N GLY A 124 1.60 15.35 -5.53
CA GLY A 124 3.01 15.20 -5.91
C GLY A 124 3.51 13.75 -5.99
N ILE A 125 2.61 12.75 -5.85
CA ILE A 125 2.99 11.34 -5.83
C ILE A 125 3.17 10.80 -7.25
N ILE A 126 4.33 10.22 -7.51
CA ILE A 126 4.71 9.70 -8.84
C ILE A 126 4.08 8.34 -9.08
N ASP A 127 4.21 7.40 -8.13
CA ASP A 127 3.68 6.04 -8.23
C ASP A 127 2.85 5.65 -7.01
N THR A 128 1.58 5.98 -7.02
CA THR A 128 0.65 5.66 -5.93
C THR A 128 0.36 4.16 -5.79
N CYS A 129 0.47 3.42 -6.90
CA CYS A 129 0.16 1.99 -6.94
C CYS A 129 1.38 1.10 -6.68
N CYS A 130 2.54 1.64 -6.35
CA CYS A 130 3.65 0.83 -5.88
C CYS A 130 3.24 0.10 -4.60
N PRO A 131 3.35 -1.24 -4.52
CA PRO A 131 2.93 -1.95 -3.31
C PRO A 131 3.94 -1.83 -2.16
N LEU A 132 5.17 -1.41 -2.45
CA LEU A 132 6.21 -1.31 -1.44
C LEU A 132 6.11 0.01 -0.68
N LYS A 133 5.63 -0.05 0.55
CA LYS A 133 5.37 1.10 1.42
C LYS A 133 5.71 0.76 2.87
N ILE A 134 6.33 1.72 3.59
CA ILE A 134 6.33 1.72 5.06
C ILE A 134 5.66 3.01 5.52
N MET A 135 4.83 2.92 6.56
CA MET A 135 4.13 4.08 7.13
C MET A 135 3.96 3.93 8.63
N LYS A 136 3.82 5.03 9.33
CA LYS A 136 3.43 5.01 10.74
C LYS A 136 2.01 4.46 10.88
N THR A 137 1.82 3.52 11.77
CA THR A 137 0.54 2.83 11.96
C THR A 137 -0.57 3.77 12.40
N GLU A 138 -0.26 4.81 13.16
CA GLU A 138 -1.22 5.84 13.56
C GLU A 138 -1.89 6.53 12.36
N TYR A 139 -1.10 6.94 11.35
CA TYR A 139 -1.63 7.52 10.12
C TYR A 139 -2.44 6.49 9.32
N ALA A 140 -1.94 5.26 9.22
CA ALA A 140 -2.63 4.21 8.49
C ALA A 140 -4.02 3.90 9.06
N ARG A 141 -4.16 3.89 10.39
CA ARG A 141 -5.44 3.65 11.09
C ARG A 141 -6.46 4.75 10.84
N ASN A 142 -6.01 5.98 10.70
CA ASN A 142 -6.87 7.16 10.51
C ASN A 142 -7.25 7.41 9.03
N ILE A 143 -6.80 6.56 8.09
CA ILE A 143 -7.22 6.66 6.70
C ILE A 143 -8.71 6.31 6.58
N PRO A 144 -9.54 7.14 5.91
CA PRO A 144 -10.90 6.78 5.56
C PRO A 144 -10.88 5.64 4.53
N PHE A 145 -11.37 4.47 4.93
CA PHE A 145 -11.34 3.27 4.09
C PHE A 145 -12.58 3.16 3.21
N PHE A 146 -12.35 3.04 1.89
CA PHE A 146 -13.36 2.73 0.88
C PHE A 146 -12.77 1.78 -0.17
N LYS A 147 -13.61 1.14 -0.97
CA LYS A 147 -13.16 0.26 -2.04
C LYS A 147 -12.35 1.07 -3.07
N GLY A 148 -11.10 0.71 -3.32
CA GLY A 148 -10.21 1.44 -4.24
C GLY A 148 -9.22 2.37 -3.54
N MET A 149 -9.33 2.61 -2.21
CA MET A 149 -8.51 3.56 -1.45
C MET A 149 -7.00 3.25 -1.48
N HIS A 150 -6.61 1.99 -1.70
CA HIS A 150 -5.20 1.60 -1.78
C HIS A 150 -4.39 2.41 -2.81
N ARG A 151 -5.08 3.03 -3.79
CA ARG A 151 -4.47 3.94 -4.78
C ARG A 151 -4.17 5.32 -4.22
N PHE A 152 -4.73 5.67 -3.07
CA PHE A 152 -4.65 7.01 -2.49
C PHE A 152 -3.94 7.03 -1.14
N ILE A 153 -3.39 5.91 -0.65
CA ILE A 153 -2.74 5.83 0.66
C ILE A 153 -1.75 6.98 0.88
N PRO A 154 -0.78 7.27 -0.02
CA PRO A 154 0.13 8.38 0.18
C PRO A 154 -0.58 9.74 0.28
N ALA A 155 -1.54 10.00 -0.61
CA ALA A 155 -2.32 11.23 -0.62
C ALA A 155 -3.21 11.38 0.64
N LEU A 156 -3.75 10.26 1.16
CA LEU A 156 -4.55 10.23 2.37
C LEU A 156 -3.72 10.49 3.63
N ILE A 157 -2.47 10.03 3.66
CA ILE A 157 -1.52 10.36 4.72
C ILE A 157 -1.16 11.85 4.67
N GLN A 158 -0.87 12.40 3.48
CA GLN A 158 -0.63 13.84 3.32
C GLN A 158 -1.85 14.67 3.73
N LEU A 159 -3.06 14.18 3.47
CA LEU A 159 -4.30 14.85 3.88
C LEU A 159 -4.42 14.99 5.39
N GLN A 160 -3.85 14.07 6.16
CA GLN A 160 -3.75 14.12 7.62
C GLN A 160 -2.58 15.02 8.11
N GLY A 161 -1.79 15.61 7.21
CA GLY A 161 -0.60 16.40 7.52
C GLY A 161 0.70 15.58 7.54
N GLY A 162 0.63 14.28 7.24
CA GLY A 162 1.80 13.39 7.21
C GLY A 162 2.76 13.69 6.06
N ARG A 163 4.05 13.55 6.33
CA ARG A 163 5.13 13.73 5.35
C ARG A 163 5.42 12.42 4.61
N VAL A 164 5.28 12.44 3.28
CA VAL A 164 5.54 11.28 2.41
C VAL A 164 6.85 11.48 1.66
N VAL A 165 7.78 10.54 1.79
CA VAL A 165 9.03 10.45 1.01
C VAL A 165 8.85 9.39 -0.07
N GLN A 166 9.40 9.65 -1.26
CA GLN A 166 9.32 8.73 -2.40
C GLN A 166 10.71 8.23 -2.77
N VAL A 167 10.87 6.90 -2.90
CA VAL A 167 12.16 6.23 -3.12
C VAL A 167 12.09 5.30 -4.33
N PRO A 168 13.04 5.36 -5.26
CA PRO A 168 13.12 4.40 -6.36
C PRO A 168 13.29 2.97 -5.85
N VAL A 169 12.53 2.01 -6.45
CA VAL A 169 12.62 0.59 -6.15
C VAL A 169 12.71 -0.23 -7.44
N ALA A 170 13.31 -1.41 -7.35
CA ALA A 170 13.33 -2.36 -8.43
C ALA A 170 11.91 -2.89 -8.73
N HIS A 171 11.65 -3.22 -9.98
CA HIS A 171 10.40 -3.84 -10.39
C HIS A 171 10.68 -5.01 -11.32
N PHE A 172 10.21 -6.19 -10.93
CA PHE A 172 10.46 -7.44 -11.60
C PHE A 172 9.22 -7.91 -12.40
N PRO A 173 9.41 -8.72 -13.45
CA PRO A 173 8.31 -9.40 -14.10
C PRO A 173 7.57 -10.30 -13.11
N ARG A 174 6.25 -10.42 -13.28
CA ARG A 174 5.45 -11.33 -12.44
C ARG A 174 5.89 -12.77 -12.67
N PHE A 175 6.16 -13.49 -11.58
CA PHE A 175 6.62 -14.88 -11.65
C PHE A 175 5.49 -15.86 -12.00
N ALA A 176 4.25 -15.63 -11.47
CA ALA A 176 3.10 -16.50 -11.69
C ALA A 176 1.78 -15.72 -11.66
N GLY A 177 0.73 -16.32 -12.20
CA GLY A 177 -0.63 -15.78 -12.21
C GLY A 177 -0.96 -14.91 -13.42
N THR A 178 -2.26 -14.81 -13.72
CA THR A 178 -2.80 -13.96 -14.80
C THR A 178 -3.41 -12.68 -14.25
N ALA A 179 -3.34 -11.60 -15.02
CA ALA A 179 -3.99 -10.34 -14.65
C ALA A 179 -5.52 -10.49 -14.70
N LYS A 180 -6.19 -10.49 -13.58
CA LYS A 180 -7.65 -10.74 -13.41
C LYS A 180 -8.57 -9.61 -13.87
N TYR A 181 -8.07 -8.53 -14.53
CA TYR A 181 -8.90 -7.35 -14.80
C TYR A 181 -9.06 -7.04 -16.28
N HIS A 182 -10.30 -6.84 -16.74
CA HIS A 182 -10.66 -6.31 -18.07
C HIS A 182 -10.53 -4.78 -18.14
N LEU A 183 -10.27 -4.25 -19.34
CA LEU A 183 -9.84 -2.85 -19.55
C LEU A 183 -10.90 -1.81 -19.10
N PHE A 184 -12.19 -2.07 -19.33
CA PHE A 184 -13.29 -1.13 -19.01
C PHE A 184 -13.51 -0.96 -17.49
N ASN A 185 -13.46 -2.05 -16.72
CA ASN A 185 -13.59 -1.98 -15.25
C ASN A 185 -12.37 -1.34 -14.56
N ARG A 186 -11.28 -1.10 -15.32
CA ARG A 186 -10.05 -0.46 -14.82
C ARG A 186 -10.11 1.07 -14.90
N LEU A 187 -11.01 1.66 -15.63
CA LEU A 187 -11.04 3.10 -15.86
C LEU A 187 -12.14 3.81 -15.07
N SER A 188 -13.34 3.25 -15.01
CA SER A 188 -14.49 3.89 -14.35
C SER A 188 -14.31 4.00 -12.84
N GLY A 189 -13.96 2.90 -12.16
CA GLY A 189 -13.73 2.92 -10.71
C GLY A 189 -12.69 3.95 -10.29
N PRO A 190 -11.44 3.90 -10.79
CA PRO A 190 -10.40 4.89 -10.47
C PRO A 190 -10.78 6.34 -10.80
N PHE A 191 -11.60 6.57 -11.82
CA PHE A 191 -12.09 7.90 -12.14
C PHE A 191 -13.00 8.46 -11.04
N PHE A 192 -14.03 7.70 -10.64
CA PHE A 192 -14.93 8.10 -9.56
C PHE A 192 -14.21 8.17 -8.21
N ASP A 193 -13.31 7.24 -7.93
CA ASP A 193 -12.49 7.27 -6.72
C ASP A 193 -11.65 8.56 -6.65
N THR A 194 -11.12 9.03 -7.80
CA THR A 194 -10.34 10.27 -7.87
C THR A 194 -11.21 11.51 -7.60
N LEU A 195 -12.44 11.54 -8.13
CA LEU A 195 -13.40 12.62 -7.85
C LEU A 195 -13.82 12.61 -6.38
N ALA A 196 -14.09 11.44 -5.81
CA ALA A 196 -14.41 11.28 -4.40
C ALA A 196 -13.26 11.76 -3.50
N PHE A 197 -12.01 11.39 -3.82
CA PHE A 197 -10.83 11.90 -3.11
C PHE A 197 -10.73 13.43 -3.19
N ARG A 198 -10.91 14.03 -4.37
CA ARG A 198 -10.89 15.48 -4.55
C ARG A 198 -11.96 16.16 -3.72
N TRP A 199 -13.18 15.62 -3.70
CA TRP A 199 -14.28 16.13 -2.88
C TRP A 199 -13.92 16.09 -1.39
N MET A 200 -13.42 14.96 -0.91
CA MET A 200 -12.98 14.78 0.48
C MET A 200 -11.83 15.73 0.84
N ARG A 201 -10.83 15.87 -0.02
CA ARG A 201 -9.71 16.79 0.18
C ARG A 201 -10.19 18.24 0.38
N ASN A 202 -11.13 18.69 -0.44
CA ASN A 202 -11.67 20.05 -0.37
C ASN A 202 -12.52 20.31 0.88
N ARG A 203 -12.93 19.26 1.58
CA ARG A 203 -13.76 19.30 2.81
C ARG A 203 -13.02 18.79 4.04
N ASN A 204 -11.73 18.55 3.91
CA ASN A 204 -10.92 18.08 5.04
C ASN A 204 -10.85 19.16 6.13
N ILE A 205 -11.17 18.75 7.35
CA ILE A 205 -11.13 19.61 8.53
C ILE A 205 -9.74 19.52 9.15
N ARG A 206 -9.09 20.67 9.32
CA ARG A 206 -7.82 20.79 10.05
C ARG A 206 -8.00 21.80 11.17
N TYR A 207 -7.58 21.43 12.37
CA TYR A 207 -7.60 22.32 13.51
C TYR A 207 -6.43 22.02 14.44
N THR A 208 -6.05 23.01 15.23
CA THR A 208 -5.08 22.87 16.32
C THR A 208 -5.76 23.31 17.60
N ILE A 209 -5.70 22.49 18.64
CA ILE A 209 -6.19 22.85 19.96
C ILE A 209 -5.16 23.78 20.59
N ALA A 210 -5.54 25.04 20.82
CA ALA A 210 -4.66 26.03 21.46
C ALA A 210 -4.58 25.83 22.97
N GLU A 211 -5.69 25.44 23.58
CA GLU A 211 -5.79 25.21 25.04
C GLU A 211 -6.87 24.16 25.33
N GLN A 212 -6.60 23.29 26.28
CA GLN A 212 -7.57 22.30 26.78
C GLN A 212 -7.49 22.25 28.31
N SER A 213 -8.58 22.56 28.98
CA SER A 213 -8.76 22.28 30.41
C SER A 213 -9.21 20.83 30.62
N LYS A 214 -8.72 20.18 31.69
CA LYS A 214 -9.21 18.86 32.10
C LYS A 214 -10.43 19.00 32.99
#